data_9e93fd16e89127fca8c964d5da5306ad
#
_entry.id   9e93fd16e89127fca8c964d5da5306ad
#
_cell.length_a   1.000
_cell.length_b   1.000
_cell.length_c   1.000
_cell.angle_alpha   90.00
_cell.angle_beta   90.00
_cell.angle_gamma   90.00
#
_symmetry.space_group_name_H-M   'P 1'
#
loop_
_entity.id
_entity.type
_entity.pdbx_description
1 polymer ?
#
loop_
_entity_poly.entity_id
_entity_poly.type
_entity_poly.pdbx_seq_one_letter_code
_entity_poly.pdbx_strand_id
1 'polypeptide(L)' 'MNFKEMEYILAVEQEKNLTKAARKIGISQPAMSKCLRNIETE' A
#
# COMPACT_ATOMS: atom_id res chain seq x y z
N MET A 1 9.58 -8.61 5.04
CA MET A 1 8.33 -7.85 5.07
C MET A 1 8.00 -7.48 6.50
N ASN A 2 7.65 -6.24 6.74
CA ASN A 2 7.32 -5.81 8.10
C ASN A 2 5.80 -5.61 8.23
N PHE A 3 5.40 -5.25 9.45
CA PHE A 3 3.98 -5.11 9.77
C PHE A 3 3.32 -4.02 8.92
N LYS A 4 4.02 -2.91 8.71
CA LYS A 4 3.46 -1.81 7.92
C LYS A 4 3.21 -2.22 6.48
N GLU A 5 4.13 -2.95 5.91
CA GLU A 5 3.99 -3.40 4.53
C GLU A 5 2.80 -4.34 4.40
N MET A 6 2.58 -5.18 5.40
CA MET A 6 1.41 -6.06 5.39
C MET A 6 0.12 -5.24 5.43
N GLU A 7 0.10 -4.19 6.23
CA GLU A 7 -1.07 -3.32 6.30
C GLU A 7 -1.38 -2.69 4.96
N TYR A 8 -0.33 -2.26 4.25
CA TYR A 8 -0.51 -1.65 2.94
C TYR A 8 -1.11 -2.64 1.96
N ILE A 9 -0.57 -3.86 1.95
CA ILE A 9 -1.07 -4.90 1.05
C ILE A 9 -2.52 -5.21 1.35
N LEU A 10 -2.87 -5.34 2.61
CA LEU A 10 -4.24 -5.63 3.01
C LEU A 10 -5.19 -4.50 2.60
N ALA A 11 -4.74 -3.26 2.75
CA ALA A 11 -5.57 -2.12 2.37
C ALA A 11 -5.88 -2.14 0.87
N VAL A 12 -4.88 -2.44 0.06
CA VAL A 12 -5.07 -2.51 -1.39
C VAL A 12 -6.02 -3.65 -1.73
N GLU A 13 -5.87 -4.78 -1.05
CA GLU A 13 -6.76 -5.92 -1.26
C GLU A 13 -8.21 -5.57 -0.95
N GLN A 14 -8.42 -4.91 0.18
CA GLN A 14 -9.77 -4.59 0.63
C GLN A 14 -10.42 -3.55 -0.26
N GLU A 15 -9.68 -2.51 -0.61
CA GLU A 15 -10.24 -1.42 -1.40
C GLU A 15 -10.24 -1.73 -2.89
N LYS A 16 -9.35 -2.60 -3.33
CA LYS A 16 -9.17 -2.94 -4.76
C LYS A 16 -8.96 -1.69 -5.58
N ASN A 17 -8.34 -0.68 -4.95
CA ASN A 17 -8.08 0.60 -5.59
C ASN A 17 -6.93 1.25 -4.85
N LEU A 18 -5.86 1.53 -5.58
CA LEU A 18 -4.64 2.05 -4.99
C LEU A 18 -4.86 3.41 -4.33
N THR A 19 -5.60 4.28 -5.00
CA THR A 19 -5.85 5.62 -4.47
C THR A 19 -6.66 5.55 -3.18
N LYS A 20 -7.69 4.71 -3.17
CA LYS A 20 -8.52 4.57 -1.97
C LYS A 20 -7.74 3.94 -0.83
N ALA A 21 -6.89 2.96 -1.15
CA ALA A 21 -6.08 2.31 -0.13
C ALA A 21 -5.11 3.30 0.51
N ALA A 22 -4.48 4.13 -0.30
CA ALA A 22 -3.55 5.14 0.20
C ALA A 22 -4.29 6.13 1.10
N ARG A 23 -5.49 6.54 0.69
CA ARG A 23 -6.29 7.46 1.48
C ARG A 23 -6.70 6.83 2.81
N LYS A 24 -7.04 5.56 2.79
CA LYS A 24 -7.43 4.86 4.01
C LYS A 24 -6.29 4.83 5.01
N ILE A 25 -5.08 4.63 4.54
CA ILE A 25 -3.90 4.55 5.40
C ILE A 25 -3.42 5.94 5.78
N GLY A 26 -3.69 6.94 4.95
CA GLY A 26 -3.28 8.31 5.25
C GLY A 26 -1.98 8.71 4.57
N ILE A 27 -1.67 8.10 3.44
CA ILE A 27 -0.49 8.47 2.66
C ILE A 27 -0.91 8.80 1.24
N SER A 28 0.01 9.41 0.50
CA SER A 28 -0.29 9.76 -0.88
C SER A 28 -0.25 8.52 -1.77
N GLN A 29 -0.93 8.59 -2.90
CA GLN A 29 -0.94 7.48 -3.85
C GLN A 29 0.46 7.15 -4.36
N PRO A 30 1.29 8.14 -4.74
CA PRO A 30 2.66 7.83 -5.15
C PRO A 30 3.47 7.14 -4.06
N ALA A 31 3.27 7.53 -2.81
CA ALA A 31 3.97 6.89 -1.70
C ALA A 31 3.55 5.44 -1.56
N MET A 32 2.25 5.16 -1.71
CA MET A 32 1.75 3.79 -1.65
C MET A 32 2.32 2.97 -2.79
N SER A 33 2.34 3.52 -4.00
CA SER A 33 2.89 2.84 -5.16
C SER A 33 4.34 2.48 -4.93
N LYS A 34 5.11 3.40 -4.39
CA LYS A 34 6.52 3.17 -4.13
C LYS A 34 6.71 2.06 -3.11
N CYS A 35 5.90 2.06 -2.08
CA CYS A 35 6.00 1.02 -1.05
C CYS A 35 5.72 -0.36 -1.64
N LEU A 36 4.67 -0.46 -2.45
CA LEU A 36 4.32 -1.74 -3.05
C LEU A 36 5.39 -2.23 -4.01
N ARG A 37 5.98 -1.31 -4.75
CA ARG A 37 7.06 -1.67 -5.68
C ARG A 37 8.26 -2.21 -4.92
N ASN A 38 8.61 -1.58 -3.81
CA ASN A 38 9.73 -2.05 -2.99
C ASN A 38 9.49 -3.45 -2.47
N ILE A 39 8.26 -3.74 -2.08
CA ILE A 39 7.91 -5.08 -1.60
C ILE A 39 8.10 -6.10 -2.71
N GLU A 40 7.67 -5.76 -3.92
CA GLU A 40 7.73 -6.69 -5.03
C GLU A 40 9.16 -7.03 -5.44
N THR A 41 10.08 -6.09 -5.28
CA THR A 41 11.45 -6.32 -5.70
C THR A 41 12.25 -7.09 -4.66
N GLU A 42 11.69 -7.32 -3.53
CA GLU A 42 12.34 -8.13 -2.51
C GLU A 42 12.11 -9.60 -2.80
#